data_962941f07ab586aa9ceba8ea3bff81aa
#
_entry.id   962941f07ab586aa9ceba8ea3bff81aa
#
_cell.length_a   1.000
_cell.length_b   1.000
_cell.length_c   1.000
_cell.angle_alpha   90.00
_cell.angle_beta   90.00
_cell.angle_gamma   90.00
#
_symmetry.space_group_name_H-M   'P 1'
#
loop_
_entity.id
_entity.type
_entity.pdbx_description
1 polymer ?
#
loop_
_entity_poly.entity_id
_entity_poly.type
_entity_poly.pdbx_seq_one_letter_code
_entity_poly.pdbx_strand_id
1 'polypeptide(L)'
;MPLILRHRPAGARLQQIGFTLIEIMVVVIIIGLLAAVVVPQFLGRVDDARIAKASQDIQAIDTALTLYKLDNFKFPSTDQGLQALVEKPADSAVRNWRAGGYLKRATKDPWGNAYQYLVPGEHGEYDLYSFGSDGQPGGEGVNADIGNWNLDR
;
A
#
# COMPACT_ATOMS: atom_id res chain seq x y z
N MET A 1 -0.48 83.35 24.89
CA MET A 1 -0.97 82.14 24.30
C MET A 1 0.23 81.43 23.69
N PRO A 2 0.85 80.43 24.37
CA PRO A 2 2.11 79.79 23.83
C PRO A 2 1.72 78.67 22.91
N LEU A 3 2.37 78.61 21.73
CA LEU A 3 2.28 77.54 20.74
C LEU A 3 3.06 76.30 21.25
N ILE A 4 2.34 75.22 21.44
CA ILE A 4 2.94 73.91 21.79
C ILE A 4 3.39 73.26 20.50
N LEU A 5 4.70 73.18 20.22
CA LEU A 5 5.31 72.37 19.17
C LEU A 5 5.17 70.87 19.53
N ARG A 6 4.34 70.15 18.82
CA ARG A 6 4.28 68.71 18.91
C ARG A 6 5.49 68.09 18.16
N HIS A 7 6.40 67.53 18.94
CA HIS A 7 7.44 66.64 18.40
C HIS A 7 6.80 65.36 17.87
N ARG A 8 6.95 65.07 16.58
CA ARG A 8 6.64 63.79 16.00
C ARG A 8 7.83 62.84 16.24
N PRO A 9 7.62 61.63 16.83
CA PRO A 9 8.70 60.66 16.94
C PRO A 9 9.09 60.15 15.54
N ALA A 10 10.37 60.19 15.24
CA ALA A 10 10.96 59.60 14.03
C ALA A 10 10.67 58.12 14.02
N GLY A 11 9.94 57.63 13.04
CA GLY A 11 9.65 56.22 12.84
C GLY A 11 10.97 55.43 12.65
N ALA A 12 11.26 54.49 13.53
CA ALA A 12 12.35 53.54 13.38
C ALA A 12 12.12 52.75 12.09
N ARG A 13 12.94 52.97 11.09
CA ARG A 13 12.99 52.08 9.90
C ARG A 13 13.57 50.76 10.34
N LEU A 14 12.73 49.72 10.41
CA LEU A 14 13.17 48.34 10.50
C LEU A 14 14.01 48.07 9.26
N GLN A 15 15.30 47.87 9.46
CA GLN A 15 16.19 47.37 8.35
C GLN A 15 15.71 45.98 7.99
N GLN A 16 15.17 45.85 6.79
CA GLN A 16 14.93 44.53 6.18
C GLN A 16 16.27 43.95 5.83
N ILE A 17 16.72 42.99 6.63
CA ILE A 17 17.90 42.17 6.33
C ILE A 17 17.48 41.19 5.26
N GLY A 18 17.90 41.46 4.01
CA GLY A 18 17.70 40.52 2.89
C GLY A 18 18.72 39.37 2.97
N PHE A 19 18.31 38.17 2.59
CA PHE A 19 19.22 37.03 2.45
C PHE A 19 20.25 37.28 1.34
N THR A 20 21.48 36.87 1.57
CA THR A 20 22.53 36.91 0.54
C THR A 20 22.40 35.72 -0.40
N LEU A 21 22.81 35.89 -1.65
CA LEU A 21 22.80 34.82 -2.65
C LEU A 21 23.66 33.62 -2.19
N ILE A 22 24.79 33.87 -1.56
CA ILE A 22 25.69 32.83 -1.02
C ILE A 22 25.01 32.02 0.11
N GLU A 23 24.23 32.68 0.97
CA GLU A 23 23.51 32.03 2.07
C GLU A 23 22.47 31.02 1.54
N ILE A 24 21.72 31.41 0.52
CA ILE A 24 20.78 30.48 -0.15
C ILE A 24 21.52 29.34 -0.87
N MET A 25 22.64 29.63 -1.52
CA MET A 25 23.43 28.58 -2.18
C MET A 25 23.95 27.54 -1.20
N VAL A 26 24.48 27.96 -0.05
CA VAL A 26 24.97 27.07 1.01
C VAL A 26 23.82 26.20 1.56
N VAL A 27 22.67 26.79 1.82
CA VAL A 27 21.48 26.06 2.31
C VAL A 27 21.05 24.99 1.32
N VAL A 28 20.97 25.32 0.03
CA VAL A 28 20.57 24.36 -1.02
C VAL A 28 21.57 23.21 -1.13
N ILE A 29 22.89 23.50 -1.04
CA ILE A 29 23.92 22.46 -1.04
C ILE A 29 23.76 21.51 0.17
N ILE A 30 23.55 22.06 1.36
CA ILE A 30 23.36 21.25 2.57
C ILE A 30 22.12 20.37 2.45
N ILE A 31 20.98 20.93 2.02
CA ILE A 31 19.74 20.17 1.80
C ILE A 31 19.96 19.08 0.75
N GLY A 32 20.66 19.37 -0.34
CA GLY A 32 20.99 18.40 -1.38
C GLY A 32 21.81 17.21 -0.85
N LEU A 33 22.83 17.49 -0.01
CA LEU A 33 23.65 16.45 0.61
C LEU A 33 22.85 15.59 1.60
N LEU A 34 22.00 16.20 2.41
CA LEU A 34 21.12 15.48 3.33
C LEU A 34 20.08 14.63 2.59
N ALA A 35 19.48 15.17 1.54
CA ALA A 35 18.50 14.44 0.72
C ALA A 35 19.12 13.19 0.06
N ALA A 36 20.36 13.27 -0.42
CA ALA A 36 21.05 12.14 -1.05
C ALA A 36 21.23 10.93 -0.11
N VAL A 37 21.33 11.15 1.20
CA VAL A 37 21.45 10.08 2.21
C VAL A 37 20.07 9.59 2.68
N VAL A 38 19.13 10.50 2.86
CA VAL A 38 17.85 10.23 3.52
C VAL A 38 16.85 9.56 2.56
N VAL A 39 16.77 10.03 1.30
CA VAL A 39 15.78 9.53 0.33
C VAL A 39 15.85 8.02 0.09
N PRO A 40 17.03 7.39 -0.17
CA PRO A 40 17.10 5.94 -0.43
C PRO A 40 16.62 5.09 0.77
N GLN A 41 16.81 5.56 2.01
CA GLN A 41 16.33 4.83 3.20
C GLN A 41 14.80 4.80 3.31
N PHE A 42 14.12 5.85 2.86
CA PHE A 42 12.65 5.87 2.85
C PHE A 42 12.05 4.95 1.79
N LEU A 43 12.68 4.84 0.62
CA LEU A 43 12.19 3.98 -0.46
C LEU A 43 12.14 2.51 -0.03
N GLY A 44 13.19 1.99 0.61
CA GLY A 44 13.21 0.61 1.11
C GLY A 44 12.10 0.33 2.13
N ARG A 45 11.82 1.26 3.05
CA ARG A 45 10.75 1.09 4.05
C ARG A 45 9.34 1.08 3.44
N VAL A 46 9.12 1.80 2.35
CA VAL A 46 7.85 1.77 1.62
C VAL A 46 7.63 0.40 0.98
N ASP A 47 8.68 -0.19 0.42
CA ASP A 47 8.62 -1.51 -0.20
C ASP A 47 8.38 -2.61 0.84
N ASP A 48 9.06 -2.58 1.99
CA ASP A 48 8.80 -3.49 3.12
C ASP A 48 7.34 -3.39 3.59
N ALA A 49 6.80 -2.18 3.69
CA ALA A 49 5.41 -1.96 4.08
C ALA A 49 4.41 -2.52 3.06
N ARG A 50 4.72 -2.45 1.75
CA ARG A 50 3.91 -3.06 0.69
C ARG A 50 3.92 -4.58 0.77
N ILE A 51 5.09 -5.19 0.97
CA ILE A 51 5.23 -6.64 1.15
C ILE A 51 4.41 -7.10 2.36
N ALA A 52 4.56 -6.43 3.51
CA ALA A 52 3.79 -6.73 4.71
C ALA A 52 2.28 -6.60 4.48
N LYS A 53 1.85 -5.57 3.75
CA LYS A 53 0.44 -5.38 3.40
C LYS A 53 -0.08 -6.50 2.49
N ALA A 54 0.69 -6.93 1.47
CA ALA A 54 0.32 -8.05 0.62
C ALA A 54 0.15 -9.34 1.42
N SER A 55 1.07 -9.63 2.34
CA SER A 55 1.00 -10.79 3.23
C SER A 55 -0.26 -10.76 4.12
N GLN A 56 -0.60 -9.59 4.68
CA GLN A 56 -1.83 -9.42 5.47
C GLN A 56 -3.09 -9.61 4.63
N ASP A 57 -3.11 -9.11 3.39
CA ASP A 57 -4.25 -9.28 2.49
C ASP A 57 -4.45 -10.75 2.12
N ILE A 58 -3.36 -11.48 1.82
CA ILE A 58 -3.39 -12.90 1.53
C ILE A 58 -3.97 -13.68 2.72
N GLN A 59 -3.53 -13.39 3.95
CA GLN A 59 -4.09 -14.02 5.17
C GLN A 59 -5.59 -13.73 5.35
N ALA A 60 -6.02 -12.51 5.06
CA ALA A 60 -7.42 -12.15 5.13
C ALA A 60 -8.27 -12.88 4.08
N ILE A 61 -7.78 -12.99 2.84
CA ILE A 61 -8.43 -13.73 1.75
C ILE A 61 -8.44 -15.23 2.06
N ASP A 62 -7.35 -15.79 2.58
CA ASP A 62 -7.21 -17.18 3.03
C ASP A 62 -8.29 -17.54 4.08
N THR A 63 -8.47 -16.66 5.08
CA THR A 63 -9.52 -16.80 6.07
C THR A 63 -10.92 -16.80 5.42
N ALA A 64 -11.15 -15.93 4.45
CA ALA A 64 -12.44 -15.87 3.73
C ALA A 64 -12.68 -17.12 2.86
N LEU A 65 -11.63 -17.65 2.21
CA LEU A 65 -11.67 -18.91 1.46
C LEU A 65 -12.00 -20.10 2.38
N THR A 66 -11.39 -20.14 3.54
CA THR A 66 -11.68 -21.18 4.55
C THR A 66 -13.13 -21.12 5.01
N LEU A 67 -13.67 -19.93 5.32
CA LEU A 67 -15.07 -19.76 5.66
C LEU A 67 -16.01 -20.15 4.52
N TYR A 68 -15.66 -19.80 3.27
CA TYR A 68 -16.41 -20.23 2.10
C TYR A 68 -16.46 -21.76 1.98
N LYS A 69 -15.32 -22.45 2.18
CA LYS A 69 -15.23 -23.93 2.16
C LYS A 69 -16.07 -24.55 3.28
N LEU A 70 -16.08 -23.97 4.47
CA LEU A 70 -16.89 -24.45 5.59
C LEU A 70 -18.40 -24.38 5.27
N ASP A 71 -18.86 -23.32 4.65
CA ASP A 71 -20.28 -23.12 4.32
C ASP A 71 -20.69 -23.96 3.08
N ASN A 72 -19.81 -24.08 2.06
CA ASN A 72 -20.14 -24.67 0.76
C ASN A 72 -19.47 -26.03 0.48
N PHE A 73 -18.67 -26.56 1.43
CA PHE A 73 -17.94 -27.85 1.39
C PHE A 73 -16.89 -27.95 0.30
N LYS A 74 -16.60 -26.87 -0.42
CA LYS A 74 -15.59 -26.77 -1.49
C LYS A 74 -15.07 -25.34 -1.56
N PHE A 75 -13.86 -25.18 -2.08
CA PHE A 75 -13.36 -23.85 -2.48
C PHE A 75 -14.06 -23.36 -3.75
N PRO A 76 -14.07 -22.05 -4.02
CA PRO A 76 -14.43 -21.52 -5.33
C PRO A 76 -13.56 -22.17 -6.42
N SER A 77 -14.10 -22.39 -7.61
CA SER A 77 -13.27 -22.83 -8.74
C SER A 77 -12.36 -21.69 -9.22
N THR A 78 -11.30 -22.02 -9.97
CA THR A 78 -10.44 -21.02 -10.61
C THR A 78 -11.25 -20.01 -11.44
N ASP A 79 -12.25 -20.48 -12.21
CA ASP A 79 -13.11 -19.63 -13.02
C ASP A 79 -14.01 -18.69 -12.19
N GLN A 80 -14.47 -19.16 -11.04
CA GLN A 80 -15.23 -18.34 -10.09
C GLN A 80 -14.33 -17.30 -9.41
N GLY A 81 -13.07 -17.63 -9.23
CA GLY A 81 -12.06 -16.75 -8.66
C GLY A 81 -12.41 -16.20 -7.28
N LEU A 82 -11.68 -15.19 -6.87
CA LEU A 82 -11.91 -14.48 -5.61
C LEU A 82 -13.21 -13.65 -5.62
N GLN A 83 -13.82 -13.44 -6.80
CA GLN A 83 -15.11 -12.76 -6.92
C GLN A 83 -16.21 -13.53 -6.20
N ALA A 84 -16.13 -14.87 -6.14
CA ALA A 84 -17.04 -15.72 -5.38
C ALA A 84 -17.09 -15.42 -3.88
N LEU A 85 -16.09 -14.74 -3.33
CA LEU A 85 -16.07 -14.31 -1.94
C LEU A 85 -16.87 -13.00 -1.71
N VAL A 86 -17.08 -12.23 -2.76
CA VAL A 86 -17.76 -10.93 -2.71
C VAL A 86 -19.21 -11.06 -3.17
N GLU A 87 -19.44 -11.81 -4.24
CA GLU A 87 -20.74 -12.00 -4.88
C GLU A 87 -21.06 -13.49 -4.99
N LYS A 88 -22.36 -13.82 -4.86
CA LYS A 88 -22.79 -15.19 -4.99
C LYS A 88 -22.58 -15.70 -6.41
N PRO A 89 -21.80 -16.76 -6.63
CA PRO A 89 -21.66 -17.37 -7.96
C PRO A 89 -23.01 -17.85 -8.50
N ALA A 90 -23.18 -17.80 -9.82
CA ALA A 90 -24.37 -18.33 -10.50
C ALA A 90 -24.46 -19.87 -10.47
N ASP A 91 -23.46 -20.55 -9.89
CA ASP A 91 -23.40 -22.01 -9.76
C ASP A 91 -24.48 -22.52 -8.79
N SER A 92 -25.38 -23.38 -9.29
CA SER A 92 -26.44 -24.02 -8.48
C SER A 92 -25.90 -24.94 -7.38
N ALA A 93 -24.64 -25.36 -7.43
CA ALA A 93 -23.99 -26.14 -6.38
C ALA A 93 -23.58 -25.27 -5.16
N VAL A 94 -23.57 -23.94 -5.30
CA VAL A 94 -23.28 -23.00 -4.19
C VAL A 94 -24.59 -22.63 -3.50
N ARG A 95 -25.05 -23.52 -2.59
CA ARG A 95 -26.34 -23.37 -1.91
C ARG A 95 -26.28 -22.56 -0.63
N ASN A 96 -25.16 -22.65 0.09
CA ASN A 96 -25.01 -22.08 1.44
C ASN A 96 -24.16 -20.81 1.41
N TRP A 97 -24.20 -20.05 0.31
CA TRP A 97 -23.46 -18.81 0.25
C TRP A 97 -23.96 -17.80 1.28
N ARG A 98 -23.05 -17.24 2.05
CA ARG A 98 -23.34 -16.32 3.16
C ARG A 98 -23.92 -15.00 2.66
N ALA A 99 -25.08 -14.60 3.18
CA ALA A 99 -25.66 -13.29 2.89
C ALA A 99 -24.68 -12.16 3.30
N GLY A 100 -24.29 -11.30 2.35
CA GLY A 100 -23.31 -10.23 2.56
C GLY A 100 -21.89 -10.60 2.17
N GLY A 101 -21.64 -11.83 1.71
CA GLY A 101 -20.32 -12.30 1.26
C GLY A 101 -19.34 -12.65 2.36
N TYR A 102 -18.16 -13.05 1.96
CA TYR A 102 -17.02 -13.40 2.81
C TYR A 102 -15.97 -12.27 2.82
N LEU A 103 -15.99 -11.45 1.77
CA LEU A 103 -15.23 -10.21 1.65
C LEU A 103 -16.18 -9.08 1.22
N LYS A 104 -15.91 -7.87 1.69
CA LYS A 104 -16.70 -6.68 1.31
C LYS A 104 -16.45 -6.23 -0.13
N ARG A 105 -15.28 -6.50 -0.65
CA ARG A 105 -14.84 -6.15 -2.01
C ARG A 105 -13.68 -7.03 -2.45
N ALA A 106 -13.51 -7.19 -3.74
CA ALA A 106 -12.30 -7.75 -4.30
C ALA A 106 -11.11 -6.82 -3.98
N THR A 107 -10.06 -7.39 -3.40
CA THR A 107 -8.88 -6.64 -2.97
C THR A 107 -7.83 -6.72 -4.09
N LYS A 108 -7.20 -5.59 -4.38
CA LYS A 108 -5.99 -5.53 -5.21
C LYS A 108 -4.77 -5.54 -4.29
N ASP A 109 -3.65 -6.01 -4.83
CA ASP A 109 -2.39 -5.95 -4.13
C ASP A 109 -1.88 -4.49 -3.97
N PRO A 110 -0.85 -4.24 -3.17
CA PRO A 110 -0.31 -2.89 -2.93
C PRO A 110 0.30 -2.20 -4.16
N TRP A 111 0.52 -2.92 -5.23
CA TRP A 111 1.01 -2.40 -6.51
C TRP A 111 -0.11 -2.17 -7.53
N GLY A 112 -1.37 -2.56 -7.19
CA GLY A 112 -2.55 -2.31 -8.00
C GLY A 112 -2.98 -3.48 -8.88
N ASN A 113 -2.31 -4.64 -8.79
CA ASN A 113 -2.63 -5.84 -9.54
C ASN A 113 -3.71 -6.67 -8.82
N ALA A 114 -4.39 -7.56 -9.53
CA ALA A 114 -5.28 -8.53 -8.91
C ALA A 114 -4.45 -9.67 -8.29
N TYR A 115 -4.87 -10.15 -7.11
CA TYR A 115 -4.34 -11.40 -6.58
C TYR A 115 -4.68 -12.57 -7.49
N GLN A 116 -3.73 -13.47 -7.66
CA GLN A 116 -3.90 -14.70 -8.43
C GLN A 116 -4.48 -15.79 -7.54
N TYR A 117 -5.34 -16.62 -8.12
CA TYR A 117 -6.01 -17.70 -7.42
C TYR A 117 -6.13 -18.91 -8.33
N LEU A 118 -5.68 -20.06 -7.86
CA LEU A 118 -5.67 -21.32 -8.62
C LEU A 118 -6.17 -22.45 -7.73
N VAL A 119 -7.11 -23.27 -8.24
CA VAL A 119 -7.61 -24.51 -7.63
C VAL A 119 -7.71 -25.58 -8.71
N PRO A 120 -7.08 -26.75 -8.50
CA PRO A 120 -6.14 -27.08 -7.43
C PRO A 120 -4.86 -26.26 -7.50
N GLY A 121 -4.24 -26.00 -6.34
CA GLY A 121 -2.94 -25.31 -6.27
C GLY A 121 -1.77 -26.20 -6.61
N GLU A 122 -0.62 -25.62 -6.88
CA GLU A 122 0.66 -26.33 -7.06
C GLU A 122 1.34 -26.54 -5.69
N HIS A 123 1.09 -25.64 -4.72
CA HIS A 123 1.70 -25.66 -3.39
C HIS A 123 0.76 -26.23 -2.31
N GLY A 124 -0.51 -26.39 -2.61
CA GLY A 124 -1.51 -26.89 -1.66
C GLY A 124 -2.88 -27.11 -2.29
N GLU A 125 -3.94 -27.12 -1.46
CA GLU A 125 -5.31 -27.28 -1.97
C GLU A 125 -5.68 -26.16 -2.94
N TYR A 126 -5.10 -24.97 -2.76
CA TYR A 126 -5.18 -23.81 -3.65
C TYR A 126 -3.94 -22.94 -3.49
N ASP A 127 -3.63 -22.18 -4.52
CA ASP A 127 -2.62 -21.12 -4.48
C ASP A 127 -3.29 -19.76 -4.55
N LEU A 128 -2.87 -18.87 -3.66
CA LEU A 128 -3.30 -17.49 -3.57
C LEU A 128 -2.05 -16.60 -3.45
N TYR A 129 -1.81 -15.73 -4.42
CA TYR A 129 -0.55 -14.99 -4.47
C TYR A 129 -0.64 -13.66 -5.22
N SER A 130 0.36 -12.81 -5.00
CA SER A 130 0.70 -11.63 -5.82
C SER A 130 2.04 -11.87 -6.50
N PHE A 131 2.18 -11.39 -7.72
CA PHE A 131 3.45 -11.37 -8.47
C PHE A 131 4.40 -10.22 -8.05
N GLY A 132 4.13 -9.55 -6.92
CA GLY A 132 4.96 -8.45 -6.46
C GLY A 132 4.84 -7.18 -7.32
N SER A 133 5.89 -6.37 -7.29
CA SER A 133 5.89 -5.02 -7.89
C SER A 133 5.90 -5.02 -9.42
N ASP A 134 6.53 -6.00 -10.04
CA ASP A 134 6.68 -6.07 -11.50
C ASP A 134 5.53 -6.82 -12.19
N GLY A 135 4.68 -7.52 -11.42
CA GLY A 135 3.56 -8.28 -11.96
C GLY A 135 3.99 -9.49 -12.81
N GLN A 136 5.20 -10.01 -12.61
CA GLN A 136 5.78 -11.12 -13.34
C GLN A 136 6.07 -12.30 -12.39
N PRO A 137 5.97 -13.56 -12.86
CA PRO A 137 6.34 -14.71 -12.05
C PRO A 137 7.80 -14.71 -11.62
N GLY A 138 8.07 -15.02 -10.35
CA GLY A 138 9.43 -15.10 -9.80
C GLY A 138 9.91 -13.79 -9.18
N GLY A 139 11.17 -13.40 -9.47
CA GLY A 139 11.78 -12.19 -8.97
C GLY A 139 12.37 -12.29 -7.56
N GLU A 140 12.96 -11.19 -7.10
CA GLU A 140 13.58 -11.06 -5.77
C GLU A 140 13.16 -9.76 -5.08
N GLY A 141 13.21 -9.74 -3.75
CA GLY A 141 12.87 -8.55 -2.96
C GLY A 141 11.42 -8.12 -3.17
N VAL A 142 11.21 -6.88 -3.60
CA VAL A 142 9.89 -6.29 -3.87
C VAL A 142 9.18 -6.89 -5.09
N ASN A 143 9.93 -7.55 -5.98
CA ASN A 143 9.42 -8.22 -7.17
C ASN A 143 9.15 -9.72 -6.94
N ALA A 144 9.49 -10.25 -5.76
CA ALA A 144 9.26 -11.65 -5.46
C ALA A 144 7.77 -11.96 -5.33
N ASP A 145 7.39 -13.17 -5.76
CA ASP A 145 6.06 -13.71 -5.57
C ASP A 145 5.75 -13.89 -4.07
N ILE A 146 4.62 -13.37 -3.63
CA ILE A 146 4.13 -13.49 -2.26
C ILE A 146 2.87 -14.34 -2.29
N GLY A 147 2.95 -15.56 -1.77
CA GLY A 147 1.86 -16.52 -1.78
C GLY A 147 1.53 -17.07 -0.40
N ASN A 148 0.38 -17.75 -0.28
CA ASN A 148 -0.05 -18.39 0.95
C ASN A 148 0.90 -19.50 1.44
N TRP A 149 1.84 -19.93 0.62
CA TRP A 149 2.86 -20.95 0.96
C TRP A 149 4.18 -20.38 1.47
N ASN A 150 4.37 -19.04 1.47
CA ASN A 150 5.65 -18.40 1.82
C ASN A 150 5.53 -17.13 2.66
N LEU A 151 4.45 -16.99 3.44
CA LEU A 151 4.16 -15.78 4.24
C LEU A 151 5.09 -15.55 5.44
N ASP A 152 5.81 -16.59 5.89
CA ASP A 152 6.69 -16.56 7.07
C ASP A 152 8.14 -16.14 6.76
N ARG A 153 8.37 -15.42 5.65
CA ARG A 153 9.70 -14.96 5.25
C ARG A 153 10.10 -13.64 5.87
#